data_f8526bdb869997e8b2cff55c83e4ce24
#
_entry.id   f8526bdb869997e8b2cff55c83e4ce24
#
_cell.length_a   1.000
_cell.length_b   1.000
_cell.length_c   1.000
_cell.angle_alpha   90.00
_cell.angle_beta   90.00
_cell.angle_gamma   90.00
#
_symmetry.space_group_name_H-M   'P 1'
#
loop_
_entity.id
_entity.type
_entity.pdbx_description
1 polymer ?
#
loop_
_entity_poly.entity_id
_entity_poly.type
_entity_poly.pdbx_seq_one_letter_code
_entity_poly.pdbx_strand_id
1 'polypeptide(L)'
;MSNIVFAILLLLVFLQRKENLRLVDLTFKAALIIGIFQCFALIPGASRSGTAITGAILIGLTLKDSAKFAVLLSIPTILGALVFLISDINEISLNYSTMIIGFFTSMLFAFFTIKYFLAFVDKIGMIPFVVYRLIIGVVLLALL
;
A
#
# COMPACT_ATOMS: atom_id res chain seq x y z
N MET A 1 0.30 18.20 0.82
CA MET A 1 1.77 18.16 1.09
C MET A 1 2.29 16.76 1.42
N SER A 2 1.68 16.01 2.32
CA SER A 2 2.14 14.66 2.71
C SER A 2 2.37 13.70 1.53
N ASN A 3 1.50 13.71 0.51
CA ASN A 3 1.62 12.86 -0.67
C ASN A 3 2.96 13.05 -1.40
N ILE A 4 3.41 14.30 -1.56
CA ILE A 4 4.69 14.64 -2.22
C ILE A 4 5.87 14.15 -1.39
N VAL A 5 5.85 14.41 -0.07
CA VAL A 5 6.91 13.98 0.85
C VAL A 5 7.12 12.46 0.79
N PHE A 6 6.03 11.70 0.90
CA PHE A 6 6.10 10.23 0.83
C PHE A 6 6.42 9.70 -0.57
N ALA A 7 6.07 10.42 -1.64
CA ALA A 7 6.50 10.06 -2.99
C ALA A 7 8.02 10.24 -3.18
N ILE A 8 8.58 11.35 -2.67
CA ILE A 8 10.03 11.60 -2.68
C ILE A 8 10.76 10.58 -1.81
N LEU A 9 10.25 10.28 -0.61
CA LEU A 9 10.84 9.28 0.27
C LEU A 9 10.92 7.91 -0.41
N LEU A 10 9.81 7.47 -1.04
CA LEU A 10 9.78 6.23 -1.80
C LEU A 10 10.79 6.24 -2.95
N LEU A 11 10.92 7.37 -3.67
CA LEU A 11 11.88 7.51 -4.77
C LEU A 11 13.31 7.36 -4.25
N LEU A 12 13.68 8.09 -3.20
CA LEU A 12 15.03 8.05 -2.63
C LEU A 12 15.42 6.63 -2.17
N VAL A 13 14.50 5.97 -1.48
CA VAL A 13 14.70 4.59 -1.01
C VAL A 13 14.79 3.63 -2.19
N PHE A 14 13.96 3.81 -3.21
CA PHE A 14 13.99 3.00 -4.43
C PHE A 14 15.32 3.15 -5.20
N LEU A 15 15.87 4.36 -5.29
CA LEU A 15 17.15 4.60 -5.98
C LEU A 15 18.35 4.05 -5.21
N GLN A 16 18.28 4.00 -3.88
CA GLN A 16 19.36 3.50 -3.01
C GLN A 16 19.19 2.02 -2.62
N ARG A 17 18.21 1.32 -3.22
CA ARG A 17 17.86 -0.04 -2.82
C ARG A 17 19.03 -1.01 -2.91
N LYS A 18 19.15 -1.83 -1.88
CA LYS A 18 20.06 -2.98 -1.84
C LYS A 18 19.20 -4.25 -1.76
N GLU A 19 18.97 -4.90 -2.89
CA GLU A 19 18.07 -6.06 -2.98
C GLU A 19 18.78 -7.34 -2.51
N ASN A 20 19.04 -7.46 -1.21
CA ASN A 20 19.81 -8.54 -0.60
C ASN A 20 18.95 -9.61 0.08
N LEU A 21 17.65 -9.32 0.32
CA LEU A 21 16.73 -10.19 1.04
C LEU A 21 15.56 -10.61 0.16
N ARG A 22 15.16 -11.87 0.29
CA ARG A 22 13.91 -12.38 -0.29
C ARG A 22 12.83 -12.52 0.78
N LEU A 23 11.59 -12.61 0.37
CA LEU A 23 10.44 -12.77 1.27
C LEU A 23 10.57 -14.01 2.18
N VAL A 24 11.18 -15.08 1.68
CA VAL A 24 11.39 -16.32 2.43
C VAL A 24 12.40 -16.17 3.57
N ASP A 25 13.29 -15.20 3.48
CA ASP A 25 14.33 -14.91 4.49
C ASP A 25 13.88 -13.84 5.49
N LEU A 26 12.63 -13.38 5.39
CA LEU A 26 12.10 -12.31 6.21
C LEU A 26 11.95 -12.75 7.66
N THR A 27 12.69 -12.12 8.56
CA THR A 27 12.58 -12.37 10.00
C THR A 27 11.36 -11.64 10.60
N PHE A 28 10.87 -12.13 11.74
CA PHE A 28 9.78 -11.47 12.46
C PHE A 28 10.12 -10.00 12.83
N LYS A 29 11.37 -9.73 13.24
CA LYS A 29 11.83 -8.36 13.53
C LYS A 29 11.74 -7.45 12.31
N ALA A 30 12.15 -7.95 11.15
CA ALA A 30 12.07 -7.22 9.89
C ALA A 30 10.60 -6.95 9.49
N ALA A 31 9.73 -7.94 9.62
CA ALA A 31 8.29 -7.78 9.37
C ALA A 31 7.67 -6.73 10.31
N LEU A 32 8.06 -6.70 11.58
CA LEU A 32 7.61 -5.71 12.55
C LEU A 32 8.05 -4.28 12.16
N ILE A 33 9.29 -4.11 11.70
CA ILE A 33 9.78 -2.81 11.22
C ILE A 33 8.94 -2.33 10.02
N ILE A 34 8.63 -3.21 9.06
CA ILE A 34 7.76 -2.85 7.93
C ILE A 34 6.36 -2.45 8.43
N GLY A 35 5.83 -3.16 9.42
CA GLY A 35 4.56 -2.81 10.07
C GLY A 35 4.59 -1.42 10.71
N ILE A 36 5.68 -1.04 11.37
CA ILE A 36 5.87 0.31 11.93
C ILE A 36 5.88 1.35 10.80
N PHE A 37 6.57 1.09 9.69
CA PHE A 37 6.52 1.96 8.51
C PHE A 37 5.09 2.11 7.97
N GLN A 38 4.29 1.05 8.01
CA GLN A 38 2.90 1.13 7.59
C GLN A 38 2.04 2.04 8.51
N CYS A 39 2.41 2.25 9.77
CA CYS A 39 1.71 3.19 10.65
C CYS A 39 1.75 4.64 10.11
N PHE A 40 2.76 5.02 9.34
CA PHE A 40 2.78 6.32 8.67
C PHE A 40 1.65 6.48 7.63
N ALA A 41 1.01 5.40 7.22
CA ALA A 41 -0.16 5.44 6.35
C ALA A 41 -1.41 6.06 7.02
N LEU A 42 -1.40 6.24 8.33
CA LEU A 42 -2.42 7.00 9.07
C LEU A 42 -2.39 8.49 8.70
N ILE A 43 -1.25 8.98 8.18
CA ILE A 43 -1.15 10.35 7.67
C ILE A 43 -1.89 10.43 6.33
N PRO A 44 -2.89 11.32 6.18
CA PRO A 44 -3.61 11.49 4.92
C PRO A 44 -2.65 11.76 3.76
N GLY A 45 -2.77 11.00 2.67
CA GLY A 45 -1.92 11.13 1.49
C GLY A 45 -0.62 10.31 1.51
N ALA A 46 -0.25 9.64 2.62
CA ALA A 46 0.98 8.86 2.69
C ALA A 46 0.99 7.61 1.79
N SER A 47 -0.16 7.04 1.46
CA SER A 47 -0.33 5.76 0.76
C SER A 47 0.07 4.54 1.59
N ARG A 48 -0.89 3.69 1.93
CA ARG A 48 -0.66 2.49 2.73
C ARG A 48 0.37 1.54 2.09
N SER A 49 0.18 1.20 0.83
CA SER A 49 1.12 0.35 0.10
C SER A 49 2.48 1.03 -0.10
N GLY A 50 2.50 2.34 -0.36
CA GLY A 50 3.74 3.10 -0.54
C GLY A 50 4.62 3.09 0.70
N THR A 51 4.06 3.30 1.90
CA THR A 51 4.82 3.27 3.17
C THR A 51 5.34 1.88 3.49
N ALA A 52 4.51 0.84 3.31
CA ALA A 52 4.93 -0.55 3.52
C ALA A 52 6.05 -0.98 2.55
N ILE A 53 5.92 -0.64 1.26
CA ILE A 53 6.96 -0.91 0.25
C ILE A 53 8.25 -0.16 0.60
N THR A 54 8.16 1.11 1.00
CA THR A 54 9.33 1.90 1.42
C THR A 54 10.06 1.22 2.57
N GLY A 55 9.34 0.82 3.62
CA GLY A 55 9.91 0.09 4.75
C GLY A 55 10.54 -1.24 4.35
N ALA A 56 9.91 -1.98 3.45
CA ALA A 56 10.40 -3.26 2.96
C ALA A 56 11.70 -3.12 2.15
N ILE A 57 11.78 -2.13 1.27
CA ILE A 57 13.00 -1.83 0.50
C ILE A 57 14.14 -1.36 1.42
N LEU A 58 13.85 -0.54 2.43
CA LEU A 58 14.86 -0.08 3.41
C LEU A 58 15.53 -1.23 4.16
N ILE A 59 14.78 -2.30 4.44
CA ILE A 59 15.33 -3.50 5.07
C ILE A 59 16.15 -4.34 4.09
N GLY A 60 16.04 -4.09 2.79
CA GLY A 60 16.76 -4.78 1.75
C GLY A 60 15.97 -5.85 1.01
N LEU A 61 14.63 -5.92 1.15
CA LEU A 61 13.84 -6.80 0.31
C LEU A 61 13.91 -6.38 -1.16
N THR A 62 13.82 -7.38 -2.05
CA THR A 62 13.66 -7.11 -3.48
C THR A 62 12.37 -6.31 -3.72
N LEU A 63 12.33 -5.50 -4.76
CA LEU A 63 11.15 -4.69 -5.08
C LEU A 63 9.89 -5.54 -5.24
N LYS A 64 10.01 -6.66 -5.93
CA LYS A 64 8.93 -7.63 -6.13
C LYS A 64 8.38 -8.18 -4.81
N ASP A 65 9.28 -8.58 -3.91
CA ASP A 65 8.90 -9.15 -2.63
C ASP A 65 8.38 -8.08 -1.66
N SER A 66 8.89 -6.85 -1.77
CA SER A 66 8.35 -5.68 -1.05
C SER A 66 6.90 -5.39 -1.43
N ALA A 67 6.58 -5.42 -2.73
CA ALA A 67 5.22 -5.25 -3.21
C ALA A 67 4.30 -6.39 -2.76
N LYS A 68 4.76 -7.65 -2.84
CA LYS A 68 4.01 -8.82 -2.34
C LYS A 68 3.74 -8.70 -0.84
N PHE A 69 4.76 -8.38 -0.05
CA PHE A 69 4.61 -8.25 1.39
C PHE A 69 3.63 -7.12 1.75
N ALA A 70 3.70 -5.98 1.07
CA ALA A 70 2.77 -4.86 1.29
C ALA A 70 1.31 -5.27 1.01
N VAL A 71 1.05 -6.08 -0.03
CA VAL A 71 -0.27 -6.63 -0.32
C VAL A 71 -0.72 -7.60 0.79
N LEU A 72 0.15 -8.51 1.23
CA LEU A 72 -0.17 -9.44 2.33
C LEU A 72 -0.43 -8.71 3.65
N LEU A 73 0.35 -7.67 3.96
CA LEU A 73 0.20 -6.85 5.16
C LEU A 73 -1.11 -6.02 5.13
N SER A 74 -1.69 -5.81 3.95
CA SER A 74 -2.99 -5.14 3.84
C SER A 74 -4.14 -5.98 4.40
N ILE A 75 -4.03 -7.31 4.43
CA ILE A 75 -5.09 -8.23 4.92
C ILE A 75 -5.41 -7.95 6.40
N PRO A 76 -4.45 -8.06 7.35
CA PRO A 76 -4.75 -7.79 8.75
C PRO A 76 -5.15 -6.33 8.99
N THR A 77 -4.61 -5.38 8.22
CA THR A 77 -4.97 -3.95 8.37
C THR A 77 -6.41 -3.67 7.93
N ILE A 78 -6.86 -4.27 6.83
CA ILE A 78 -8.25 -4.12 6.35
C ILE A 78 -9.21 -4.83 7.30
N LEU A 79 -8.84 -6.02 7.81
CA LEU A 79 -9.64 -6.71 8.81
C LEU A 79 -9.77 -5.89 10.11
N GLY A 80 -8.68 -5.28 10.58
CA GLY A 80 -8.73 -4.37 11.73
C GLY A 80 -9.65 -3.17 11.49
N ALA A 81 -9.56 -2.53 10.33
CA ALA A 81 -10.44 -1.43 9.97
C ALA A 81 -11.92 -1.86 9.89
N LEU A 82 -12.19 -3.07 9.40
CA LEU A 82 -13.54 -3.65 9.34
C LEU A 82 -14.13 -3.84 10.76
N VAL A 83 -13.33 -4.30 11.72
CA VAL A 83 -13.79 -4.44 13.12
C VAL A 83 -14.23 -3.09 13.68
N PHE A 84 -13.47 -2.01 13.45
CA PHE A 84 -13.86 -0.66 13.86
C PHE A 84 -15.15 -0.20 13.17
N LEU A 85 -15.28 -0.44 11.87
CA LEU A 85 -16.45 -0.06 11.11
C LEU A 85 -17.72 -0.77 11.61
N ILE A 86 -17.62 -2.05 11.96
CA ILE A 86 -18.77 -2.83 12.48
C ILE A 86 -19.24 -2.28 13.83
N SER A 87 -18.36 -1.71 14.65
CA SER A 87 -18.73 -1.12 15.93
C SER A 87 -19.63 0.13 15.78
N ASP A 88 -19.49 0.84 14.66
CA ASP A 88 -20.21 2.09 14.40
C ASP A 88 -21.49 1.88 13.53
N ILE A 89 -21.76 0.64 13.10
CA ILE A 89 -22.84 0.32 12.14
C ILE A 89 -24.28 0.46 12.72
N ASN A 90 -24.47 0.69 14.00
CA ASN A 90 -25.78 0.68 14.65
C ASN A 90 -26.82 1.67 14.05
N GLU A 91 -26.44 2.57 13.15
CA GLU A 91 -27.31 3.56 12.53
C GLU A 91 -27.49 3.40 11.00
N ILE A 92 -26.81 2.44 10.36
CA ILE A 92 -26.82 2.31 8.91
C ILE A 92 -27.85 1.25 8.49
N SER A 93 -28.84 1.64 7.71
CA SER A 93 -29.76 0.70 7.04
C SER A 93 -28.98 -0.11 5.99
N LEU A 94 -28.65 -1.35 6.32
CA LEU A 94 -27.88 -2.24 5.44
C LEU A 94 -28.78 -2.85 4.36
N ASN A 95 -28.51 -2.52 3.09
CA ASN A 95 -29.07 -3.24 1.97
C ASN A 95 -28.20 -4.44 1.61
N TYR A 96 -28.58 -5.63 2.07
CA TYR A 96 -27.82 -6.86 1.86
C TYR A 96 -27.53 -7.18 0.39
N SER A 97 -28.46 -6.90 -0.52
CA SER A 97 -28.26 -7.13 -1.96
C SER A 97 -27.11 -6.28 -2.50
N THR A 98 -27.09 -5.00 -2.16
CA THR A 98 -26.03 -4.07 -2.56
C THR A 98 -24.67 -4.49 -1.98
N MET A 99 -24.66 -4.97 -0.74
CA MET A 99 -23.42 -5.44 -0.08
C MET A 99 -22.86 -6.68 -0.78
N ILE A 100 -23.69 -7.66 -1.12
CA ILE A 100 -23.27 -8.89 -1.82
C ILE A 100 -22.72 -8.55 -3.21
N ILE A 101 -23.40 -7.72 -3.98
CA ILE A 101 -22.92 -7.29 -5.29
C ILE A 101 -21.59 -6.53 -5.15
N GLY A 102 -21.51 -5.59 -4.19
CA GLY A 102 -20.29 -4.84 -3.91
C GLY A 102 -19.13 -5.72 -3.51
N PHE A 103 -19.37 -6.76 -2.70
CA PHE A 103 -18.33 -7.72 -2.27
C PHE A 103 -17.76 -8.49 -3.47
N PHE A 104 -18.60 -9.11 -4.29
CA PHE A 104 -18.12 -9.91 -5.42
C PHE A 104 -17.46 -9.06 -6.51
N THR A 105 -18.02 -7.88 -6.80
CA THR A 105 -17.39 -6.96 -7.76
C THR A 105 -16.05 -6.47 -7.26
N SER A 106 -15.93 -6.04 -6.00
CA SER A 106 -14.66 -5.60 -5.41
C SER A 106 -13.64 -6.72 -5.38
N MET A 107 -14.03 -7.94 -5.03
CA MET A 107 -13.15 -9.11 -5.03
C MET A 107 -12.59 -9.39 -6.43
N LEU A 108 -13.44 -9.35 -7.46
CA LEU A 108 -13.02 -9.57 -8.85
C LEU A 108 -12.03 -8.51 -9.31
N PHE A 109 -12.35 -7.23 -9.11
CA PHE A 109 -11.47 -6.13 -9.48
C PHE A 109 -10.16 -6.14 -8.69
N ALA A 110 -10.19 -6.44 -7.39
CA ALA A 110 -9.00 -6.55 -6.56
C ALA A 110 -8.06 -7.65 -7.06
N PHE A 111 -8.61 -8.82 -7.42
CA PHE A 111 -7.82 -9.93 -7.94
C PHE A 111 -7.03 -9.54 -9.20
N PHE A 112 -7.70 -8.94 -10.19
CA PHE A 112 -7.04 -8.50 -11.41
C PHE A 112 -6.05 -7.35 -11.14
N THR A 113 -6.45 -6.38 -10.34
CA THR A 113 -5.59 -5.23 -10.00
C THR A 113 -4.30 -5.69 -9.31
N ILE A 114 -4.38 -6.55 -8.31
CA ILE A 114 -3.20 -7.07 -7.61
C ILE A 114 -2.30 -7.86 -8.56
N LYS A 115 -2.88 -8.74 -9.39
CA LYS A 115 -2.14 -9.54 -10.36
C LYS A 115 -1.36 -8.66 -11.34
N TYR A 116 -2.03 -7.68 -11.95
CA TYR A 116 -1.39 -6.76 -12.89
C TYR A 116 -0.41 -5.81 -12.22
N PHE A 117 -0.73 -5.32 -11.02
CA PHE A 117 0.16 -4.47 -10.24
C PHE A 117 1.49 -5.14 -9.91
N LEU A 118 1.46 -6.38 -9.41
CA LEU A 118 2.67 -7.12 -9.09
C LEU A 118 3.52 -7.41 -10.33
N ALA A 119 2.88 -7.76 -11.45
CA ALA A 119 3.57 -7.96 -12.73
C ALA A 119 4.16 -6.65 -13.27
N PHE A 120 3.46 -5.53 -13.11
CA PHE A 120 3.92 -4.22 -13.54
C PHE A 120 5.13 -3.74 -12.73
N VAL A 121 5.05 -3.85 -11.40
CA VAL A 121 6.15 -3.47 -10.49
C VAL A 121 7.41 -4.28 -10.77
N ASP A 122 7.26 -5.57 -11.07
CA ASP A 122 8.39 -6.46 -11.39
C ASP A 122 9.10 -6.06 -12.70
N LYS A 123 8.35 -5.58 -13.70
CA LYS A 123 8.90 -5.24 -15.03
C LYS A 123 9.39 -3.79 -15.16
N ILE A 124 8.65 -2.85 -14.62
CA ILE A 124 8.83 -1.40 -14.88
C ILE A 124 9.37 -0.67 -13.65
N GLY A 125 9.19 -1.26 -12.47
CA GLY A 125 9.61 -0.66 -11.21
C GLY A 125 8.59 0.34 -10.64
N MET A 126 9.05 1.17 -9.68
CA MET A 126 8.20 2.10 -8.94
C MET A 126 8.19 3.53 -9.49
N ILE A 127 9.02 3.84 -10.47
CA ILE A 127 9.15 5.20 -11.02
C ILE A 127 7.81 5.75 -11.52
N PRO A 128 6.99 5.03 -12.32
CA PRO A 128 5.71 5.55 -12.78
C PRO A 128 4.75 5.89 -11.63
N PHE A 129 4.80 5.11 -10.55
CA PHE A 129 4.01 5.38 -9.34
C PHE A 129 4.42 6.68 -8.64
N VAL A 130 5.71 6.92 -8.53
CA VAL A 130 6.25 8.15 -7.95
C VAL A 130 5.86 9.36 -8.80
N VAL A 131 6.05 9.27 -10.13
CA VAL A 131 5.70 10.35 -11.06
C VAL A 131 4.22 10.70 -10.98
N TYR A 132 3.34 9.69 -11.03
CA TYR A 132 1.89 9.86 -10.85
C TYR A 132 1.55 10.60 -9.56
N ARG A 133 2.15 10.21 -8.44
CA ARG A 133 1.92 10.84 -7.14
C ARG A 133 2.43 12.28 -7.07
N LEU A 134 3.56 12.57 -7.70
CA LEU A 134 4.09 13.94 -7.77
C LEU A 134 3.18 14.83 -8.60
N ILE A 135 2.71 14.36 -9.76
CA ILE A 135 1.78 15.10 -10.61
C ILE A 135 0.49 15.43 -9.84
N ILE A 136 -0.15 14.43 -9.24
CA ILE A 136 -1.36 14.66 -8.45
C ILE A 136 -1.09 15.60 -7.27
N GLY A 137 0.04 15.43 -6.59
CA GLY A 137 0.40 16.29 -5.47
C GLY A 137 0.56 17.75 -5.86
N VAL A 138 1.18 18.02 -7.02
CA VAL A 138 1.33 19.38 -7.57
C VAL A 138 -0.02 19.95 -8.02
N VAL A 139 -0.83 19.16 -8.72
CA VAL A 139 -2.17 19.60 -9.17
C VAL A 139 -3.05 19.97 -7.98
N LEU A 140 -3.06 19.15 -6.92
CA LEU A 140 -3.83 19.43 -5.69
C LEU A 140 -3.33 20.68 -4.96
N LEU A 141 -2.01 20.95 -4.99
CA LEU A 141 -1.46 22.17 -4.41
C LEU A 141 -1.80 23.42 -5.23
N ALA A 142 -1.92 23.28 -6.55
CA ALA A 142 -2.29 24.38 -7.42
C ALA A 142 -3.79 24.72 -7.37
N LEU A 143 -4.64 23.79 -6.90
CA LEU A 143 -6.08 23.97 -6.75
C LEU A 143 -6.51 24.45 -5.33
N LEU A 144 -5.59 24.45 -4.38
CA LEU A 144 -5.79 24.95 -3.01
C LEU A 144 -5.40 26.43 -2.89
#